data_a6edb884bc9fff30bfba736089c6277e
#
_entry.id   a6edb884bc9fff30bfba736089c6277e
#
_cell.length_a   1.000
_cell.length_b   1.000
_cell.length_c   1.000
_cell.angle_alpha   90.00
_cell.angle_beta   90.00
_cell.angle_gamma   90.00
#
_symmetry.space_group_name_H-M   'P 1'
#
loop_
_entity.id
_entity.type
_entity.pdbx_description
1 polymer ?
#
loop_
_entity_poly.entity_id
_entity_poly.type
_entity_poly.pdbx_seq_one_letter_code
_entity_poly.pdbx_strand_id
1 'polypeptide(L)'
;MPISGPEVDKLLEEYSFFSKDTVPAETYSGVGETQTISVAAQWVTSAKQSDDLVYNITKTLWNENSRKELDAGHAKGKMITLENATTSLGIPLHPGAERFYKEAGVLK
;
A
#
# COMPACT_ATOMS: atom_id res chain seq x y z
N MET A 1 -18.84 -6.72 -13.60
CA MET A 1 -18.55 -8.17 -13.47
C MET A 1 -17.48 -8.33 -12.40
N PRO A 2 -17.72 -9.10 -11.34
CA PRO A 2 -16.73 -9.31 -10.29
C PRO A 2 -15.54 -10.14 -10.79
N ILE A 3 -14.37 -9.86 -10.22
CA ILE A 3 -13.13 -10.64 -10.42
C ILE A 3 -12.82 -11.28 -9.07
N SER A 4 -13.27 -12.52 -8.88
CA SER A 4 -13.16 -13.25 -7.61
C SER A 4 -13.22 -14.75 -7.86
N GLY A 5 -12.91 -15.54 -6.85
CA GLY A 5 -12.99 -17.00 -6.88
C GLY A 5 -11.62 -17.70 -6.85
N PRO A 6 -11.59 -19.04 -6.92
CA PRO A 6 -10.36 -19.83 -6.77
C PRO A 6 -9.25 -19.49 -7.76
N GLU A 7 -9.61 -19.07 -8.95
CA GLU A 7 -8.63 -18.67 -9.99
C GLU A 7 -7.89 -17.39 -9.61
N VAL A 8 -8.60 -16.47 -8.93
CA VAL A 8 -7.99 -15.26 -8.38
C VAL A 8 -7.07 -15.60 -7.22
N ASP A 9 -7.45 -16.55 -6.36
CA ASP A 9 -6.59 -16.98 -5.25
C ASP A 9 -5.26 -17.53 -5.76
N LYS A 10 -5.28 -18.35 -6.82
CA LYS A 10 -4.07 -18.86 -7.47
C LYS A 10 -3.23 -17.73 -8.08
N LEU A 11 -3.87 -16.75 -8.72
CA LEU A 11 -3.17 -15.59 -9.28
C LEU A 11 -2.42 -14.81 -8.19
N LEU A 12 -3.05 -14.62 -7.02
CA LEU A 12 -2.45 -13.90 -5.89
C LEU A 12 -1.29 -14.67 -5.24
N GLU A 13 -1.34 -16.00 -5.26
CA GLU A 13 -0.21 -16.84 -4.81
C GLU A 13 0.99 -16.75 -5.76
N GLU A 14 0.73 -16.69 -7.06
CA GLU A 14 1.78 -16.61 -8.08
C GLU A 14 2.36 -15.19 -8.21
N TYR A 15 1.51 -14.17 -8.07
CA TYR A 15 1.89 -12.75 -8.26
C TYR A 15 1.56 -11.92 -7.01
N SER A 16 2.51 -11.85 -6.10
CA SER A 16 2.35 -11.22 -4.77
C SER A 16 2.11 -9.70 -4.80
N PHE A 17 2.27 -9.03 -5.95
CA PHE A 17 1.99 -7.61 -6.10
C PHE A 17 0.51 -7.29 -6.38
N PHE A 18 -0.31 -8.32 -6.65
CA PHE A 18 -1.77 -8.18 -6.65
C PHE A 18 -2.35 -8.36 -5.24
N SER A 19 -3.47 -7.74 -4.99
CA SER A 19 -4.27 -7.92 -3.78
C SER A 19 -5.76 -7.98 -4.09
N LYS A 20 -6.52 -8.63 -3.23
CA LYS A 20 -7.98 -8.55 -3.29
C LYS A 20 -8.41 -7.13 -2.95
N ASP A 21 -9.39 -6.64 -3.68
CA ASP A 21 -9.95 -5.31 -3.46
C ASP A 21 -11.46 -5.34 -3.70
N THR A 22 -12.13 -4.31 -3.23
CA THR A 22 -13.56 -4.16 -3.39
C THR A 22 -13.86 -2.72 -3.83
N VAL A 23 -14.51 -2.60 -4.98
CA VAL A 23 -15.07 -1.32 -5.40
C VAL A 23 -16.36 -1.10 -4.62
N PRO A 24 -16.44 -0.06 -3.78
CA PRO A 24 -17.66 0.22 -3.00
C PRO A 24 -18.88 0.45 -3.87
N ALA A 25 -20.06 0.12 -3.35
CA ALA A 25 -21.32 0.44 -4.00
C ALA A 25 -21.40 1.93 -4.33
N GLU A 26 -22.07 2.27 -5.41
CA GLU A 26 -22.27 3.65 -5.89
C GLU A 26 -20.97 4.42 -6.22
N THR A 27 -19.82 3.77 -6.28
CA THR A 27 -18.60 4.36 -6.88
C THR A 27 -18.87 4.74 -8.34
N TYR A 28 -19.66 3.92 -9.02
CA TYR A 28 -20.27 4.21 -10.31
C TYR A 28 -21.79 4.17 -10.15
N SER A 29 -22.49 5.19 -10.61
CA SER A 29 -23.94 5.32 -10.45
C SER A 29 -24.71 4.04 -10.86
N GLY A 30 -25.51 3.50 -9.97
CA GLY A 30 -26.31 2.31 -10.18
C GLY A 30 -25.53 0.98 -10.15
N VAL A 31 -24.27 1.01 -9.73
CA VAL A 31 -23.44 -0.19 -9.60
C VAL A 31 -23.28 -0.53 -8.12
N GLY A 32 -23.64 -1.77 -7.76
CA GLY A 32 -23.43 -2.32 -6.42
C GLY A 32 -21.96 -2.61 -6.13
N GLU A 33 -21.67 -2.95 -4.89
CA GLU A 33 -20.34 -3.39 -4.45
C GLU A 33 -19.80 -4.52 -5.36
N THR A 34 -18.56 -4.39 -5.79
CA THR A 34 -17.97 -5.33 -6.74
C THR A 34 -16.60 -5.77 -6.26
N GLN A 35 -16.42 -7.07 -6.06
CA GLN A 35 -15.11 -7.66 -5.75
C GLN A 35 -14.21 -7.64 -6.98
N THR A 36 -12.94 -7.31 -6.77
CA THR A 36 -11.93 -7.21 -7.82
C THR A 36 -10.54 -7.48 -7.26
N ILE A 37 -9.55 -7.22 -8.07
CA ILE A 37 -8.14 -7.20 -7.68
C ILE A 37 -7.56 -5.82 -7.93
N SER A 38 -6.54 -5.45 -7.17
CA SER A 38 -5.78 -4.20 -7.33
C SER A 38 -4.29 -4.45 -7.32
N VAL A 39 -3.56 -3.45 -7.80
CA VAL A 39 -2.09 -3.38 -7.70
C VAL A 39 -1.76 -2.16 -6.85
N ALA A 40 -0.93 -2.37 -5.83
CA ALA A 40 -0.50 -1.27 -4.98
C ALA A 40 0.51 -0.37 -5.72
N ALA A 41 0.32 0.94 -5.62
CA ALA A 41 1.35 1.89 -5.98
C ALA A 41 2.49 1.81 -4.95
N GLN A 42 3.74 1.79 -5.42
CA GLN A 42 4.91 1.69 -4.56
C GLN A 42 5.78 2.93 -4.70
N TRP A 43 6.22 3.47 -3.57
CA TRP A 43 7.23 4.51 -3.56
C TRP A 43 8.60 3.85 -3.48
N VAL A 44 9.37 3.96 -4.54
CA VAL A 44 10.67 3.30 -4.69
C VAL A 44 11.81 4.30 -4.63
N THR A 45 12.98 3.82 -4.21
CA THR A 45 14.23 4.57 -4.21
C THR A 45 15.38 3.68 -4.62
N SER A 46 16.53 4.28 -4.90
CA SER A 46 17.75 3.53 -5.19
C SER A 46 18.29 2.85 -3.92
N ALA A 47 18.70 1.60 -4.04
CA ALA A 47 19.39 0.87 -2.96
C ALA A 47 20.74 1.53 -2.55
N LYS A 48 21.24 2.50 -3.33
CA LYS A 48 22.47 3.25 -3.03
C LYS A 48 22.23 4.45 -2.10
N GLN A 49 21.00 4.79 -1.80
CA GLN A 49 20.72 5.86 -0.83
C GLN A 49 21.11 5.41 0.57
N SER A 50 21.50 6.37 1.43
CA SER A 50 21.86 6.02 2.79
C SER A 50 20.65 5.57 3.61
N ASP A 51 20.84 4.63 4.50
CA ASP A 51 19.80 4.11 5.37
C ASP A 51 19.16 5.21 6.23
N ASP A 52 19.96 6.16 6.72
CA ASP A 52 19.46 7.27 7.54
C ASP A 52 18.61 8.24 6.73
N LEU A 53 18.94 8.51 5.47
CA LEU A 53 18.12 9.33 4.60
C LEU A 53 16.75 8.67 4.39
N VAL A 54 16.75 7.41 3.99
CA VAL A 54 15.50 6.69 3.70
C VAL A 54 14.69 6.46 4.97
N TYR A 55 15.32 6.19 6.10
CA TYR A 55 14.64 6.14 7.40
C TYR A 55 13.92 7.45 7.72
N ASN A 56 14.60 8.60 7.58
CA ASN A 56 14.02 9.90 7.87
C ASN A 56 12.87 10.27 6.92
N ILE A 57 13.01 9.95 5.62
CA ILE A 57 11.94 10.15 4.64
C ILE A 57 10.71 9.31 5.03
N THR A 58 10.91 8.03 5.34
CA THR A 58 9.83 7.12 5.72
C THR A 58 9.14 7.60 7.00
N LYS A 59 9.92 7.98 8.03
CA LYS A 59 9.39 8.54 9.27
C LYS A 59 8.56 9.81 9.05
N THR A 60 9.04 10.69 8.18
CA THR A 60 8.35 11.94 7.87
C THR A 60 7.02 11.70 7.16
N LEU A 61 6.95 10.69 6.29
CA LEU A 61 5.71 10.33 5.60
C LEU A 61 4.57 10.01 6.59
N TRP A 62 4.88 9.43 7.73
CA TRP A 62 3.90 8.93 8.70
C TRP A 62 3.63 9.88 9.88
N ASN A 63 4.06 11.14 9.79
CA ASN A 63 3.71 12.14 10.80
C ASN A 63 2.29 12.70 10.57
N GLU A 64 1.77 13.40 11.57
CA GLU A 64 0.40 13.95 11.54
C GLU A 64 0.18 14.97 10.41
N ASN A 65 1.20 15.77 10.06
CA ASN A 65 1.07 16.77 8.99
C ASN A 65 0.97 16.06 7.63
N SER A 66 1.84 15.09 7.38
CA SER A 66 1.77 14.27 6.17
C SER A 66 0.45 13.51 6.07
N ARG A 67 -0.11 13.05 7.19
CA ARG A 67 -1.43 12.42 7.22
C ARG A 67 -2.53 13.36 6.72
N LYS A 68 -2.52 14.59 7.18
CA LYS A 68 -3.49 15.62 6.74
C LYS A 68 -3.37 15.92 5.24
N GLU A 69 -2.15 16.03 4.74
CA GLU A 69 -1.90 16.24 3.31
C GLU A 69 -2.35 15.06 2.44
N LEU A 70 -2.10 13.84 2.89
CA LEU A 70 -2.57 12.63 2.20
C LEU A 70 -4.10 12.55 2.17
N ASP A 71 -4.76 12.87 3.28
CA ASP A 71 -6.22 12.83 3.38
C ASP A 71 -6.90 13.90 2.51
N ALA A 72 -6.26 15.07 2.38
CA ALA A 72 -6.78 16.19 1.59
C ALA A 72 -6.41 16.09 0.10
N GLY A 73 -5.29 15.45 -0.23
CA GLY A 73 -4.73 15.48 -1.59
C GLY A 73 -5.49 14.63 -2.60
N HIS A 74 -6.04 13.50 -2.19
CA HIS A 74 -6.77 12.59 -3.08
C HIS A 74 -7.70 11.67 -2.29
N ALA A 75 -8.81 11.26 -2.89
CA ALA A 75 -9.76 10.32 -2.25
C ALA A 75 -9.11 9.01 -1.80
N LYS A 76 -8.12 8.50 -2.53
CA LYS A 76 -7.34 7.32 -2.18
C LYS A 76 -6.24 7.60 -1.14
N GLY A 77 -5.96 8.85 -0.78
CA GLY A 77 -5.00 9.22 0.25
C GLY A 77 -5.30 8.58 1.60
N LYS A 78 -6.57 8.41 1.93
CA LYS A 78 -7.05 7.73 3.14
C LYS A 78 -6.65 6.25 3.20
N MET A 79 -6.39 5.62 2.05
CA MET A 79 -5.93 4.23 1.95
C MET A 79 -4.42 4.08 2.17
N ILE A 80 -3.67 5.18 2.11
CA ILE A 80 -2.23 5.20 2.38
C ILE A 80 -2.06 5.24 3.90
N THR A 81 -2.00 4.08 4.53
CA THR A 81 -1.88 3.94 5.98
C THR A 81 -0.61 3.19 6.35
N LEU A 82 -0.14 3.40 7.57
CA LEU A 82 1.04 2.70 8.09
C LEU A 82 0.84 1.17 8.07
N GLU A 83 -0.38 0.72 8.36
CA GLU A 83 -0.76 -0.70 8.37
C GLU A 83 -0.66 -1.32 6.97
N ASN A 84 -0.99 -0.55 5.92
CA ASN A 84 -0.95 -1.02 4.53
C ASN A 84 0.43 -0.83 3.87
N ALA A 85 1.34 -0.10 4.52
CA ALA A 85 2.60 0.34 3.93
C ALA A 85 3.52 -0.80 3.48
N THR A 86 3.39 -1.97 4.08
CA THR A 86 4.23 -3.14 3.81
C THR A 86 3.48 -4.29 3.14
N THR A 87 2.24 -4.06 2.70
CA THR A 87 1.43 -5.07 2.02
C THR A 87 1.67 -5.03 0.51
N SER A 88 1.56 -6.20 -0.14
CA SER A 88 1.64 -6.33 -1.60
C SER A 88 2.90 -5.73 -2.23
N LEU A 89 4.02 -5.83 -1.54
CA LEU A 89 5.31 -5.38 -2.05
C LEU A 89 5.83 -6.35 -3.11
N GLY A 90 6.14 -5.84 -4.29
CA GLY A 90 6.75 -6.61 -5.37
C GLY A 90 8.28 -6.63 -5.34
N ILE A 91 8.89 -5.80 -4.48
CA ILE A 91 10.35 -5.67 -4.31
C ILE A 91 10.69 -5.56 -2.82
N PRO A 92 11.93 -5.89 -2.41
CA PRO A 92 12.37 -5.73 -1.02
C PRO A 92 12.32 -4.28 -0.55
N LEU A 93 12.06 -4.09 0.74
CA LEU A 93 12.18 -2.78 1.38
C LEU A 93 13.65 -2.33 1.41
N HIS A 94 13.85 -1.02 1.27
CA HIS A 94 15.14 -0.41 1.57
C HIS A 94 15.45 -0.57 3.08
N PRO A 95 16.70 -0.85 3.50
CA PRO A 95 17.04 -1.07 4.91
C PRO A 95 16.61 0.05 5.84
N GLY A 96 16.70 1.31 5.40
CA GLY A 96 16.23 2.47 6.16
C GLY A 96 14.71 2.46 6.40
N ALA A 97 13.94 2.10 5.39
CA ALA A 97 12.48 1.97 5.52
C ALA A 97 12.12 0.76 6.41
N GLU A 98 12.77 -0.36 6.23
CA GLU A 98 12.58 -1.55 7.04
C GLU A 98 12.83 -1.28 8.52
N ARG A 99 13.90 -0.55 8.86
CA ARG A 99 14.22 -0.11 10.23
C ARG A 99 13.05 0.67 10.83
N PHE A 100 12.53 1.66 10.11
CA PHE A 100 11.39 2.44 10.60
C PHE A 100 10.16 1.57 10.82
N TYR A 101 9.80 0.70 9.88
CA TYR A 101 8.60 -0.13 10.02
C TYR A 101 8.71 -1.17 11.15
N LYS A 102 9.92 -1.65 11.46
CA LYS A 102 10.17 -2.48 12.65
C LYS A 102 9.98 -1.68 13.94
N GLU A 103 10.53 -0.47 14.02
CA GLU A 103 10.35 0.42 15.18
C GLU A 103 8.89 0.83 15.38
N ALA A 104 8.15 1.02 14.30
CA ALA A 104 6.71 1.33 14.34
C ALA A 104 5.82 0.11 14.63
N GLY A 105 6.40 -1.10 14.73
CA GLY A 105 5.66 -2.33 15.03
C GLY A 105 4.85 -2.90 13.86
N VAL A 106 5.05 -2.41 12.65
CA VAL A 106 4.38 -2.90 11.42
C VAL A 106 5.05 -4.16 10.88
N LEU A 107 6.36 -4.25 11.03
CA LEU A 107 7.16 -5.45 10.74
C LEU A 107 7.63 -6.11 12.03
N LYS A 108 7.71 -7.42 11.99
CA LYS A 108 8.30 -8.23 13.07
C LYS A 108 9.82 -8.33 12.96
#